data_b761362b8c9529f93ec762520b4eac1c
#
_entry.id   b761362b8c9529f93ec762520b4eac1c
#
_cell.length_a   1.000
_cell.length_b   1.000
_cell.length_c   1.000
_cell.angle_alpha   90.00
_cell.angle_beta   90.00
_cell.angle_gamma   90.00
#
_symmetry.space_group_name_H-M   'P 1'
#
loop_
_entity.id
_entity.type
_entity.pdbx_description
1 polymer ?
#
loop_
_entity_poly.entity_id
_entity_poly.type
_entity_poly.pdbx_seq_one_letter_code
_entity_poly.pdbx_strand_id
1 'polypeptide(L)'
;MKKRRPSPLLRGGLMMLSIGAVALLWPRLEPAAVALLQKAALFTTVLDMPAGALETLRERYAAELEPAPLPEEPSEPAAEPDPQEPEIPAEIPEVPEEYRGTVTELAMTGEDSPAYVRWDNIWIRNYTKLTAAEVQKVLATPNRVTLNPKEKGPQLLLFHTHATESYELYDSPYFDTRNTWRDTDNQNNMVAVGDVLASGLEQAGLAVLHDATQHDNPAYTGAYIRSTETIKSYQKNYPGLRVLLDIHRDAILYSDTSIAKTVAVINGKKAAQLMIIAPYDDGTLDLPSWRENFRFAAALAAAIEEKYPGLCRPIFFCSRSYNYACSDGALLLEFGTNGNTMEEAQYTAELIAPVIAEVISGRAE
;
A
#
# COMPACT_ATOMS: atom_id res chain seq x y z
N MET A 1 -23.06 -10.32 -53.84
CA MET A 1 -23.39 -11.52 -53.01
C MET A 1 -23.88 -11.09 -51.65
N LYS A 2 -25.19 -11.22 -51.35
CA LYS A 2 -25.75 -10.89 -50.02
C LYS A 2 -25.44 -12.02 -49.01
N LYS A 3 -24.62 -11.76 -47.97
CA LYS A 3 -24.42 -12.72 -46.89
C LYS A 3 -25.74 -12.93 -46.15
N ARG A 4 -26.30 -14.16 -46.20
CA ARG A 4 -27.48 -14.56 -45.43
C ARG A 4 -27.15 -14.54 -43.93
N ARG A 5 -27.90 -13.78 -43.14
CA ARG A 5 -27.82 -13.81 -41.68
C ARG A 5 -28.43 -15.13 -41.17
N PRO A 6 -27.78 -15.82 -40.21
CA PRO A 6 -28.32 -17.06 -39.65
C PRO A 6 -29.67 -16.79 -38.95
N SER A 7 -30.58 -17.77 -39.03
CA SER A 7 -31.91 -17.67 -38.44
C SER A 7 -31.87 -17.54 -36.89
N PRO A 8 -32.87 -16.90 -36.25
CA PRO A 8 -32.94 -16.77 -34.79
C PRO A 8 -32.92 -18.12 -34.07
N LEU A 9 -33.49 -19.17 -34.65
CA LEU A 9 -33.45 -20.53 -34.11
C LEU A 9 -32.05 -21.15 -34.07
N LEU A 10 -31.21 -20.86 -35.08
CA LEU A 10 -29.83 -21.33 -35.11
C LEU A 10 -28.95 -20.60 -34.04
N ARG A 11 -29.25 -19.31 -33.77
CA ARG A 11 -28.58 -18.56 -32.72
C ARG A 11 -28.96 -19.02 -31.32
N GLY A 12 -30.25 -19.36 -31.09
CA GLY A 12 -30.73 -19.90 -29.83
C GLY A 12 -30.13 -21.29 -29.53
N GLY A 13 -30.05 -22.16 -30.55
CA GLY A 13 -29.43 -23.48 -30.40
C GLY A 13 -27.91 -23.43 -30.10
N LEU A 14 -27.18 -22.53 -30.75
CA LEU A 14 -25.75 -22.32 -30.48
C LEU A 14 -25.52 -21.76 -29.06
N MET A 15 -26.38 -20.87 -28.60
CA MET A 15 -26.26 -20.29 -27.25
C MET A 15 -26.57 -21.31 -26.15
N MET A 16 -27.58 -22.19 -26.38
CA MET A 16 -27.90 -23.27 -25.43
C MET A 16 -26.81 -24.34 -25.38
N LEU A 17 -26.17 -24.67 -26.54
CA LEU A 17 -25.03 -25.59 -26.58
C LEU A 17 -23.80 -25.03 -25.87
N SER A 18 -23.54 -23.72 -25.97
CA SER A 18 -22.44 -23.09 -25.25
C SER A 18 -22.67 -23.04 -23.75
N ILE A 19 -23.90 -22.77 -23.28
CA ILE A 19 -24.25 -22.77 -21.86
C ILE A 19 -24.16 -24.21 -21.29
N GLY A 20 -24.64 -25.21 -22.02
CA GLY A 20 -24.54 -26.62 -21.61
C GLY A 20 -23.08 -27.11 -21.53
N ALA A 21 -22.21 -26.72 -22.47
CA ALA A 21 -20.80 -27.04 -22.43
C ALA A 21 -20.06 -26.39 -21.26
N VAL A 22 -20.39 -25.15 -20.94
CA VAL A 22 -19.85 -24.46 -19.76
C VAL A 22 -20.31 -25.13 -18.47
N ALA A 23 -21.60 -25.50 -18.35
CA ALA A 23 -22.12 -26.15 -17.16
C ALA A 23 -21.51 -27.56 -16.92
N LEU A 24 -21.21 -28.31 -18.00
CA LEU A 24 -20.56 -29.63 -17.90
C LEU A 24 -19.05 -29.56 -17.58
N LEU A 25 -18.39 -28.46 -17.97
CA LEU A 25 -16.96 -28.25 -17.73
C LEU A 25 -16.69 -27.49 -16.43
N TRP A 26 -17.72 -26.85 -15.86
CA TRP A 26 -17.59 -26.00 -14.66
C TRP A 26 -16.88 -26.70 -13.49
N PRO A 27 -17.20 -27.93 -13.08
CA PRO A 27 -16.52 -28.58 -11.97
C PRO A 27 -15.02 -28.88 -12.22
N ARG A 28 -14.60 -28.87 -13.50
CA ARG A 28 -13.18 -29.06 -13.89
C ARG A 28 -12.45 -27.74 -14.09
N LEU A 29 -13.18 -26.66 -14.34
CA LEU A 29 -12.65 -25.32 -14.55
C LEU A 29 -12.66 -24.48 -13.28
N GLU A 30 -13.45 -24.88 -12.28
CA GLU A 30 -13.59 -24.15 -11.01
C GLU A 30 -12.24 -23.92 -10.29
N PRO A 31 -11.36 -24.94 -10.13
CA PRO A 31 -10.05 -24.70 -9.51
C PRO A 31 -9.14 -23.79 -10.34
N ALA A 32 -9.19 -23.92 -11.68
CA ALA A 32 -8.40 -23.07 -12.57
C ALA A 32 -8.98 -21.67 -12.67
N ALA A 33 -10.31 -21.52 -12.64
CA ALA A 33 -10.98 -20.23 -12.63
C ALA A 33 -10.78 -19.50 -11.28
N VAL A 34 -10.80 -20.22 -10.17
CA VAL A 34 -10.48 -19.68 -8.83
C VAL A 34 -9.01 -19.27 -8.76
N ALA A 35 -8.08 -20.08 -9.27
CA ALA A 35 -6.67 -19.72 -9.36
C ALA A 35 -6.43 -18.53 -10.30
N LEU A 36 -7.15 -18.46 -11.43
CA LEU A 36 -7.07 -17.33 -12.36
C LEU A 36 -7.69 -16.07 -11.76
N LEU A 37 -8.78 -16.17 -10.99
CA LEU A 37 -9.40 -15.07 -10.28
C LEU A 37 -8.55 -14.61 -9.09
N GLN A 38 -7.89 -15.53 -8.39
CA GLN A 38 -6.90 -15.18 -7.36
C GLN A 38 -5.67 -14.50 -7.97
N LYS A 39 -5.16 -15.02 -9.11
CA LYS A 39 -4.08 -14.37 -9.86
C LYS A 39 -4.52 -13.03 -10.46
N ALA A 40 -5.74 -12.93 -11.00
CA ALA A 40 -6.29 -11.68 -11.50
C ALA A 40 -6.56 -10.66 -10.39
N ALA A 41 -6.92 -11.09 -9.18
CA ALA A 41 -7.03 -10.20 -8.01
C ALA A 41 -5.66 -9.62 -7.61
N LEU A 42 -4.57 -10.36 -7.80
CA LEU A 42 -3.21 -9.83 -7.65
C LEU A 42 -2.87 -8.80 -8.75
N PHE A 43 -3.44 -8.94 -9.96
CA PHE A 43 -3.24 -7.98 -11.06
C PHE A 43 -4.15 -6.75 -11.01
N THR A 44 -5.29 -6.79 -10.30
CA THR A 44 -6.31 -5.73 -10.33
C THR A 44 -6.11 -4.60 -9.32
N THR A 45 -5.07 -4.63 -8.50
CA THR A 45 -4.69 -3.44 -7.71
C THR A 45 -4.20 -2.27 -8.59
N VAL A 46 -3.96 -2.50 -9.88
CA VAL A 46 -3.44 -1.48 -10.82
C VAL A 46 -4.43 -1.10 -11.94
N LEU A 47 -5.48 -1.88 -12.22
CA LEU A 47 -6.35 -1.65 -13.39
C LEU A 47 -7.85 -1.67 -13.04
N ASP A 48 -8.49 -0.53 -13.25
CA ASP A 48 -9.92 -0.27 -13.48
C ASP A 48 -10.96 -1.18 -12.78
N MET A 49 -11.36 -0.82 -11.57
CA MET A 49 -12.71 -1.13 -11.13
C MET A 49 -13.66 -0.05 -11.68
N PRO A 50 -14.76 -0.43 -12.39
CA PRO A 50 -15.77 0.52 -12.82
C PRO A 50 -16.40 1.23 -11.63
N ALA A 51 -16.73 2.51 -11.78
CA ALA A 51 -17.51 3.25 -10.81
C ALA A 51 -18.81 2.47 -10.50
N GLY A 52 -19.04 2.15 -9.23
CA GLY A 52 -20.21 1.35 -8.78
C GLY A 52 -19.90 -0.10 -8.36
N ALA A 53 -18.76 -0.67 -8.74
CA ALA A 53 -18.39 -2.05 -8.32
C ALA A 53 -18.21 -2.16 -6.79
N LEU A 54 -17.79 -1.08 -6.14
CA LEU A 54 -17.64 -1.00 -4.69
C LEU A 54 -19.01 -1.02 -3.98
N GLU A 55 -20.02 -0.36 -4.57
CA GLU A 55 -21.40 -0.32 -4.03
C GLU A 55 -22.05 -1.70 -4.12
N THR A 56 -21.89 -2.40 -5.24
CA THR A 56 -22.42 -3.75 -5.45
C THR A 56 -21.76 -4.79 -4.56
N LEU A 57 -20.46 -4.63 -4.26
CA LEU A 57 -19.75 -5.46 -3.30
C LEU A 57 -20.19 -5.15 -1.86
N ARG A 58 -20.39 -3.87 -1.54
CA ARG A 58 -20.87 -3.42 -0.23
C ARG A 58 -22.26 -3.99 0.11
N GLU A 59 -23.19 -4.00 -0.84
CA GLU A 59 -24.53 -4.58 -0.65
C GLU A 59 -24.50 -6.10 -0.52
N ARG A 60 -23.58 -6.78 -1.21
CA ARG A 60 -23.49 -8.24 -1.23
C ARG A 60 -22.82 -8.82 0.03
N TYR A 61 -21.92 -8.07 0.67
CA TYR A 61 -21.18 -8.52 1.85
C TYR A 61 -21.64 -7.88 3.16
N ALA A 62 -22.53 -6.87 3.13
CA ALA A 62 -23.13 -6.31 4.33
C ALA A 62 -24.01 -7.32 5.11
N ALA A 63 -24.43 -8.41 4.47
CA ALA A 63 -25.24 -9.45 5.07
C ALA A 63 -24.43 -10.58 5.76
N GLU A 64 -23.11 -10.61 5.61
CA GLU A 64 -22.25 -11.71 6.14
C GLU A 64 -21.35 -11.29 7.32
N LEU A 65 -21.43 -10.04 7.77
CA LEU A 65 -20.58 -9.54 8.85
C LEU A 65 -21.34 -9.47 10.17
N GLU A 66 -21.30 -10.53 10.96
CA GLU A 66 -21.49 -10.39 12.41
C GLU A 66 -20.24 -9.70 13.00
N PRO A 67 -20.39 -8.67 13.86
CA PRO A 67 -19.26 -7.97 14.44
C PRO A 67 -18.46 -8.92 15.34
N ALA A 68 -17.15 -9.00 15.09
CA ALA A 68 -16.22 -9.68 15.99
C ALA A 68 -16.27 -9.02 17.38
N PRO A 69 -16.15 -9.79 18.48
CA PRO A 69 -16.11 -9.22 19.82
C PRO A 69 -14.92 -8.26 19.94
N LEU A 70 -15.17 -7.13 20.60
CA LEU A 70 -14.14 -6.13 20.91
C LEU A 70 -13.00 -6.79 21.68
N PRO A 71 -11.73 -6.40 21.42
CA PRO A 71 -10.60 -6.84 22.22
C PRO A 71 -10.81 -6.45 23.69
N GLU A 72 -10.57 -7.37 24.62
CA GLU A 72 -10.53 -7.08 26.05
C GLU A 72 -9.40 -6.10 26.33
N GLU A 73 -9.59 -5.23 27.35
CA GLU A 73 -8.58 -4.26 27.79
C GLU A 73 -7.22 -4.95 28.01
N PRO A 74 -6.11 -4.31 27.61
CA PRO A 74 -4.79 -4.93 27.73
C PRO A 74 -4.46 -5.24 29.20
N SER A 75 -4.23 -6.51 29.49
CA SER A 75 -3.59 -6.95 30.72
C SER A 75 -2.15 -6.43 30.75
N GLU A 76 -1.66 -6.05 31.94
CA GLU A 76 -0.30 -5.53 32.16
C GLU A 76 0.77 -6.34 31.40
N PRO A 77 1.75 -5.67 30.76
CA PRO A 77 2.74 -6.35 29.95
C PRO A 77 3.59 -7.29 30.82
N ALA A 78 3.60 -8.56 30.43
CA ALA A 78 4.63 -9.49 30.87
C ALA A 78 5.98 -8.99 30.36
N ALA A 79 7.03 -9.02 31.19
CA ALA A 79 8.38 -8.62 30.85
C ALA A 79 8.81 -9.27 29.52
N GLU A 80 9.15 -8.41 28.53
CA GLU A 80 9.64 -8.84 27.23
C GLU A 80 10.94 -9.65 27.37
N PRO A 81 11.10 -10.77 26.67
CA PRO A 81 12.40 -11.41 26.52
C PRO A 81 13.31 -10.49 25.71
N ASP A 82 14.56 -10.36 26.17
CA ASP A 82 15.63 -9.64 25.51
C ASP A 82 15.64 -9.94 23.98
N PRO A 83 15.62 -8.94 23.10
CA PRO A 83 15.58 -9.19 21.66
C PRO A 83 16.84 -9.96 21.23
N GLN A 84 16.67 -11.22 20.88
CA GLN A 84 17.70 -11.97 20.19
C GLN A 84 17.81 -11.38 18.79
N GLU A 85 18.98 -10.81 18.45
CA GLU A 85 19.31 -10.48 17.05
C GLU A 85 19.01 -11.72 16.19
N PRO A 86 18.26 -11.57 15.08
CA PRO A 86 18.01 -12.68 14.18
C PRO A 86 19.36 -13.21 13.67
N GLU A 87 19.65 -14.47 13.98
CA GLU A 87 20.83 -15.15 13.41
C GLU A 87 20.63 -15.19 11.88
N ILE A 88 21.40 -14.37 11.17
CA ILE A 88 21.49 -14.43 9.69
C ILE A 88 22.03 -15.84 9.38
N PRO A 89 21.29 -16.67 8.63
CA PRO A 89 21.80 -17.98 8.24
C PRO A 89 23.13 -17.84 7.53
N ALA A 90 24.10 -18.66 7.88
CA ALA A 90 25.46 -18.62 7.30
C ALA A 90 25.46 -18.87 5.77
N GLU A 91 24.40 -19.44 5.23
CA GLU A 91 24.18 -19.65 3.79
C GLU A 91 22.73 -19.34 3.42
N ILE A 92 22.54 -18.52 2.36
CA ILE A 92 21.21 -18.28 1.76
C ILE A 92 20.69 -19.62 1.20
N PRO A 93 19.50 -20.08 1.59
CA PRO A 93 18.93 -21.32 1.07
C PRO A 93 18.88 -21.31 -0.46
N GLU A 94 19.37 -22.38 -1.08
CA GLU A 94 19.41 -22.46 -2.54
C GLU A 94 17.99 -22.69 -3.08
N VAL A 95 17.50 -21.76 -3.91
CA VAL A 95 16.24 -21.95 -4.64
C VAL A 95 16.49 -22.94 -5.78
N PRO A 96 15.74 -24.06 -5.90
CA PRO A 96 15.88 -24.98 -7.01
C PRO A 96 15.71 -24.29 -8.35
N GLU A 97 16.52 -24.68 -9.36
CA GLU A 97 16.61 -23.96 -10.65
C GLU A 97 15.23 -23.81 -11.34
N GLU A 98 14.37 -24.82 -11.25
CA GLU A 98 13.02 -24.83 -11.82
C GLU A 98 12.05 -23.82 -11.17
N TYR A 99 12.38 -23.32 -9.97
CA TYR A 99 11.59 -22.32 -9.24
C TYR A 99 12.28 -20.95 -9.15
N ARG A 100 13.40 -20.75 -9.83
CA ARG A 100 14.12 -19.47 -9.80
C ARG A 100 13.43 -18.43 -10.68
N GLY A 101 12.92 -17.39 -10.07
CA GLY A 101 12.58 -16.13 -10.73
C GLY A 101 13.73 -15.13 -10.59
N THR A 102 13.75 -14.11 -11.42
CA THR A 102 14.80 -13.07 -11.42
C THR A 102 14.33 -11.83 -10.67
N VAL A 103 15.17 -11.30 -9.79
CA VAL A 103 14.99 -10.00 -9.15
C VAL A 103 15.85 -8.97 -9.86
N THR A 104 15.20 -7.93 -10.42
CA THR A 104 15.90 -6.79 -11.01
C THR A 104 15.95 -5.65 -10.01
N GLU A 105 17.16 -5.24 -9.63
CA GLU A 105 17.36 -4.07 -8.78
C GLU A 105 17.40 -2.80 -9.64
N LEU A 106 16.64 -1.78 -9.27
CA LEU A 106 16.60 -0.51 -9.96
C LEU A 106 16.28 0.65 -9.00
N ALA A 107 16.63 1.87 -9.40
CA ALA A 107 16.16 3.10 -8.76
C ALA A 107 15.09 3.73 -9.66
N MET A 108 13.91 3.99 -9.09
CA MET A 108 12.82 4.67 -9.80
C MET A 108 12.90 6.15 -9.53
N THR A 109 13.16 6.92 -10.57
CA THR A 109 13.18 8.39 -10.53
C THR A 109 12.14 8.95 -11.51
N GLY A 110 11.82 10.22 -11.38
CA GLY A 110 11.02 10.91 -12.38
C GLY A 110 11.82 11.23 -13.63
N GLU A 111 11.13 11.53 -14.71
CA GLU A 111 11.68 11.87 -16.01
C GLU A 111 10.90 13.03 -16.66
N ASP A 112 11.55 13.74 -17.57
CA ASP A 112 10.88 14.80 -18.34
C ASP A 112 9.96 14.17 -19.40
N SER A 113 8.72 13.88 -19.00
CA SER A 113 7.68 13.35 -19.87
C SER A 113 6.30 13.88 -19.45
N PRO A 114 5.27 13.80 -20.32
CA PRO A 114 3.91 14.25 -19.98
C PRO A 114 3.27 13.50 -18.80
N ALA A 115 3.79 12.32 -18.44
CA ALA A 115 3.29 11.52 -17.33
C ALA A 115 3.79 12.02 -15.96
N TYR A 116 4.81 12.89 -15.95
CA TYR A 116 5.42 13.38 -14.72
C TYR A 116 5.31 14.89 -14.61
N VAL A 117 5.16 15.37 -13.38
CA VAL A 117 5.21 16.78 -13.02
C VAL A 117 6.34 16.98 -12.04
N ARG A 118 7.26 17.89 -12.35
CA ARG A 118 8.29 18.31 -11.39
C ARG A 118 7.76 19.39 -10.49
N TRP A 119 8.00 19.27 -9.18
CA TRP A 119 7.73 20.27 -8.18
C TRP A 119 8.89 20.32 -7.20
N ASP A 120 9.61 21.43 -7.19
CA ASP A 120 10.82 21.62 -6.40
C ASP A 120 11.85 20.46 -6.61
N ASN A 121 12.23 19.75 -5.55
CA ASN A 121 13.15 18.62 -5.57
C ASN A 121 12.46 17.25 -5.79
N ILE A 122 11.13 17.20 -5.97
CA ILE A 122 10.36 15.95 -6.12
C ILE A 122 9.75 15.81 -7.51
N TRP A 123 9.37 14.56 -7.81
CA TRP A 123 8.60 14.19 -8.98
C TRP A 123 7.22 13.65 -8.59
N ILE A 124 6.21 13.96 -9.40
CA ILE A 124 4.84 13.46 -9.28
C ILE A 124 4.50 12.69 -10.55
N ARG A 125 4.19 11.41 -10.42
CA ARG A 125 3.62 10.61 -11.51
C ARG A 125 2.12 10.88 -11.55
N ASN A 126 1.68 11.64 -12.55
CA ASN A 126 0.31 12.15 -12.62
C ASN A 126 -0.60 11.20 -13.40
N TYR A 127 -1.44 10.45 -12.68
CA TYR A 127 -2.50 9.59 -13.23
C TYR A 127 -3.88 10.24 -13.13
N THR A 128 -3.94 11.57 -13.09
CA THR A 128 -5.19 12.32 -13.01
C THR A 128 -5.52 13.01 -14.32
N LYS A 129 -6.66 13.69 -14.36
CA LYS A 129 -7.05 14.56 -15.49
C LYS A 129 -6.43 15.95 -15.43
N LEU A 130 -5.72 16.27 -14.34
CA LEU A 130 -5.11 17.59 -14.15
C LEU A 130 -3.89 17.76 -15.07
N THR A 131 -3.77 18.93 -15.64
CA THR A 131 -2.55 19.36 -16.33
C THR A 131 -1.41 19.60 -15.33
N ALA A 132 -0.16 19.62 -15.79
CA ALA A 132 0.98 19.94 -14.94
C ALA A 132 0.82 21.29 -14.21
N ALA A 133 0.31 22.31 -14.89
CA ALA A 133 0.06 23.62 -14.29
C ALA A 133 -1.02 23.59 -13.18
N GLU A 134 -2.05 22.76 -13.34
CA GLU A 134 -3.09 22.56 -12.30
C GLU A 134 -2.53 21.82 -11.09
N VAL A 135 -1.72 20.78 -11.30
CA VAL A 135 -1.01 20.07 -10.22
C VAL A 135 -0.13 21.06 -9.45
N GLN A 136 0.71 21.84 -10.12
CA GLN A 136 1.58 22.83 -9.51
C GLN A 136 0.76 23.91 -8.76
N LYS A 137 -0.39 24.34 -9.31
CA LYS A 137 -1.29 25.28 -8.63
C LYS A 137 -1.86 24.72 -7.32
N VAL A 138 -2.15 23.42 -7.24
CA VAL A 138 -2.57 22.79 -5.98
C VAL A 138 -1.44 22.87 -4.95
N LEU A 139 -0.21 22.56 -5.35
CA LEU A 139 0.96 22.51 -4.49
C LEU A 139 1.49 23.90 -4.09
N ALA A 140 1.16 24.96 -4.85
CA ALA A 140 1.51 26.33 -4.49
C ALA A 140 0.88 26.81 -3.17
N THR A 141 -0.14 26.11 -2.66
CA THR A 141 -0.67 26.32 -1.32
C THR A 141 0.13 25.45 -0.33
N PRO A 142 0.72 26.03 0.72
CA PRO A 142 1.53 25.28 1.67
C PRO A 142 0.76 24.16 2.38
N ASN A 143 1.48 23.11 2.76
CA ASN A 143 0.97 22.08 3.67
C ASN A 143 0.51 22.69 5.00
N ARG A 144 -0.62 22.19 5.53
CA ARG A 144 -1.20 22.61 6.81
C ARG A 144 -1.42 21.43 7.77
N VAL A 145 -0.99 20.25 7.38
CA VAL A 145 -1.09 19.05 8.22
C VAL A 145 0.04 19.08 9.24
N THR A 146 -0.28 19.57 10.42
CA THR A 146 0.64 19.62 11.57
C THR A 146 -0.08 19.19 12.83
N LEU A 147 0.65 18.67 13.81
CA LEU A 147 0.11 18.29 15.11
C LEU A 147 -0.26 19.54 15.92
N ASN A 148 -1.33 19.43 16.69
CA ASN A 148 -1.73 20.48 17.63
C ASN A 148 -0.92 20.36 18.93
N PRO A 149 -0.01 21.28 19.26
CA PRO A 149 0.84 21.18 20.47
C PRO A 149 0.05 21.29 21.79
N LYS A 150 -1.24 21.68 21.72
CA LYS A 150 -2.13 21.75 22.91
C LYS A 150 -2.90 20.45 23.15
N GLU A 151 -2.92 19.55 22.17
CA GLU A 151 -3.54 18.24 22.32
C GLU A 151 -2.67 17.35 23.18
N LYS A 152 -3.27 16.69 24.19
CA LYS A 152 -2.55 15.85 25.14
C LYS A 152 -2.48 14.37 24.74
N GLY A 153 -3.37 13.97 23.84
CA GLY A 153 -3.45 12.59 23.36
C GLY A 153 -2.64 12.36 22.08
N PRO A 154 -2.54 11.10 21.64
CA PRO A 154 -1.91 10.77 20.36
C PRO A 154 -2.70 11.39 19.21
N GLN A 155 -1.96 11.91 18.23
CA GLN A 155 -2.50 12.52 17.03
C GLN A 155 -2.06 11.82 15.74
N LEU A 156 -1.25 10.76 15.88
CA LEU A 156 -0.70 9.95 14.79
C LEU A 156 -1.09 8.49 15.00
N LEU A 157 -1.65 7.87 13.96
CA LEU A 157 -1.92 6.45 13.88
C LEU A 157 -1.17 5.85 12.69
N LEU A 158 -0.36 4.83 12.95
CA LEU A 158 0.16 3.90 11.97
C LEU A 158 -0.76 2.68 11.93
N PHE A 159 -1.07 2.19 10.75
CA PHE A 159 -1.91 1.01 10.57
C PHE A 159 -1.59 0.33 9.24
N HIS A 160 -2.15 -0.84 9.00
CA HIS A 160 -1.88 -1.66 7.83
C HIS A 160 -3.19 -2.20 7.26
N THR A 161 -3.63 -1.67 6.11
CA THR A 161 -4.76 -2.29 5.41
C THR A 161 -4.39 -3.68 4.89
N HIS A 162 -3.13 -3.86 4.47
CA HIS A 162 -2.59 -5.14 4.03
C HIS A 162 -1.40 -5.57 4.90
N ALA A 163 -1.67 -5.85 6.18
CA ALA A 163 -0.65 -6.20 7.16
C ALA A 163 0.18 -7.43 6.79
N THR A 164 -0.45 -8.43 6.11
CA THR A 164 0.24 -9.68 5.74
C THR A 164 1.22 -9.52 4.57
N GLU A 165 1.34 -8.36 3.94
CA GLU A 165 2.37 -8.12 2.92
C GLU A 165 3.76 -8.36 3.50
N SER A 166 4.59 -9.12 2.74
CA SER A 166 5.94 -9.48 3.15
C SER A 166 6.94 -9.26 2.01
N TYR A 167 8.19 -9.52 2.28
CA TYR A 167 9.33 -9.25 1.42
C TYR A 167 10.09 -10.54 1.09
N GLU A 168 11.16 -10.42 0.29
CA GLU A 168 12.15 -11.47 0.16
C GLU A 168 12.96 -11.58 1.46
N LEU A 169 13.31 -12.82 1.84
CA LEU A 169 14.07 -13.07 3.06
C LEU A 169 15.53 -12.65 2.96
N TYR A 170 16.07 -12.63 1.74
CA TYR A 170 17.48 -12.37 1.49
C TYR A 170 17.68 -11.44 0.29
N ASP A 171 18.72 -10.64 0.31
CA ASP A 171 19.17 -9.86 -0.85
C ASP A 171 19.82 -10.81 -1.86
N SER A 172 19.04 -11.27 -2.82
CA SER A 172 19.42 -12.24 -3.84
C SER A 172 18.98 -11.77 -5.23
N PRO A 173 19.74 -12.09 -6.31
CA PRO A 173 19.28 -11.86 -7.68
C PRO A 173 18.15 -12.80 -8.11
N TYR A 174 17.77 -13.75 -7.25
CA TYR A 174 16.74 -14.76 -7.51
C TYR A 174 15.70 -14.77 -6.38
N PHE A 175 14.46 -15.07 -6.74
CA PHE A 175 13.40 -15.37 -5.79
C PHE A 175 12.77 -16.74 -6.09
N ASP A 176 12.08 -17.31 -5.10
CA ASP A 176 11.32 -18.54 -5.29
C ASP A 176 9.94 -18.20 -5.89
N THR A 177 9.67 -18.67 -7.11
CA THR A 177 8.40 -18.41 -7.81
C THR A 177 7.16 -18.99 -7.10
N ARG A 178 7.36 -19.79 -6.06
CA ARG A 178 6.31 -20.29 -5.16
C ARG A 178 5.99 -19.31 -4.02
N ASN A 179 6.84 -18.29 -3.80
CA ASN A 179 6.60 -17.27 -2.78
C ASN A 179 5.31 -16.50 -3.08
N THR A 180 4.48 -16.34 -2.07
CA THR A 180 3.23 -15.58 -2.15
C THR A 180 3.41 -14.13 -1.70
N TRP A 181 4.55 -13.80 -1.09
CA TRP A 181 4.85 -12.51 -0.43
C TRP A 181 3.76 -12.10 0.55
N ARG A 182 3.25 -13.10 1.29
CA ARG A 182 2.29 -12.92 2.36
C ARG A 182 2.72 -13.77 3.55
N ASP A 183 2.77 -13.16 4.74
CA ASP A 183 3.09 -13.81 5.99
C ASP A 183 2.14 -13.32 7.09
N THR A 184 1.61 -14.22 7.89
CA THR A 184 0.76 -13.91 9.03
C THR A 184 1.54 -13.73 10.33
N ASP A 185 2.84 -14.01 10.33
CA ASP A 185 3.72 -13.62 11.44
C ASP A 185 4.08 -12.14 11.31
N ASN A 186 3.71 -11.36 12.32
CA ASN A 186 3.95 -9.91 12.32
C ASN A 186 5.43 -9.53 12.36
N GLN A 187 6.33 -10.46 12.67
CA GLN A 187 7.76 -10.23 12.59
C GLN A 187 8.29 -10.24 11.14
N ASN A 188 7.53 -10.83 10.21
CA ASN A 188 7.94 -11.05 8.83
C ASN A 188 7.12 -10.23 7.81
N ASN A 189 6.21 -9.36 8.27
CA ASN A 189 5.28 -8.62 7.41
C ASN A 189 5.35 -7.11 7.65
N MET A 190 4.37 -6.36 7.11
CA MET A 190 4.36 -4.89 7.19
C MET A 190 4.31 -4.36 8.62
N VAL A 191 3.81 -5.15 9.58
CA VAL A 191 3.78 -4.74 10.99
C VAL A 191 5.20 -4.51 11.53
N ALA A 192 6.17 -5.38 11.17
CA ALA A 192 7.56 -5.20 11.57
C ALA A 192 8.20 -3.90 11.03
N VAL A 193 7.79 -3.43 9.85
CA VAL A 193 8.22 -2.12 9.32
C VAL A 193 7.54 -0.98 10.10
N GLY A 194 6.26 -1.16 10.43
CA GLY A 194 5.48 -0.23 11.26
C GLY A 194 6.06 -0.08 12.67
N ASP A 195 6.53 -1.16 13.29
CA ASP A 195 7.17 -1.15 14.61
C ASP A 195 8.44 -0.29 14.63
N VAL A 196 9.30 -0.44 13.61
CA VAL A 196 10.50 0.39 13.46
C VAL A 196 10.14 1.86 13.27
N LEU A 197 9.14 2.14 12.41
CA LEU A 197 8.68 3.49 12.18
C LEU A 197 8.09 4.12 13.46
N ALA A 198 7.24 3.38 14.17
CA ALA A 198 6.66 3.82 15.44
C ALA A 198 7.73 4.15 16.48
N SER A 199 8.68 3.23 16.68
CA SER A 199 9.82 3.44 17.59
C SER A 199 10.61 4.68 17.25
N GLY A 200 10.94 4.90 15.97
CA GLY A 200 11.67 6.10 15.53
C GLY A 200 10.88 7.42 15.77
N LEU A 201 9.58 7.39 15.57
CA LEU A 201 8.70 8.53 15.82
C LEU A 201 8.56 8.81 17.34
N GLU A 202 8.48 7.79 18.17
CA GLU A 202 8.48 7.91 19.64
C GLU A 202 9.80 8.45 20.16
N GLN A 203 10.93 8.01 19.61
CA GLN A 203 12.26 8.56 19.91
C GLN A 203 12.37 10.04 19.51
N ALA A 204 11.65 10.48 18.46
CA ALA A 204 11.52 11.89 18.09
C ALA A 204 10.56 12.68 19.02
N GLY A 205 9.97 12.05 20.03
CA GLY A 205 9.13 12.67 21.06
C GLY A 205 7.65 12.74 20.70
N LEU A 206 7.17 11.94 19.75
CA LEU A 206 5.76 11.90 19.39
C LEU A 206 5.02 10.80 20.15
N ALA A 207 3.74 11.03 20.46
CA ALA A 207 2.82 9.99 20.91
C ALA A 207 2.22 9.29 19.68
N VAL A 208 2.58 8.03 19.48
CA VAL A 208 2.19 7.22 18.32
C VAL A 208 1.20 6.14 18.76
N LEU A 209 0.19 5.90 17.92
CA LEU A 209 -0.61 4.68 17.97
C LEU A 209 -0.17 3.81 16.79
N HIS A 210 0.12 2.54 17.06
CA HIS A 210 0.40 1.57 16.01
C HIS A 210 -0.59 0.41 16.12
N ASP A 211 -1.39 0.21 15.09
CA ASP A 211 -2.37 -0.87 14.99
C ASP A 211 -1.82 -2.02 14.14
N ALA A 212 -1.59 -3.17 14.77
CA ALA A 212 -1.05 -4.38 14.15
C ALA A 212 -2.14 -5.34 13.63
N THR A 213 -3.38 -4.89 13.53
CA THR A 213 -4.50 -5.72 13.05
C THR A 213 -4.29 -6.12 11.59
N GLN A 214 -4.39 -7.43 11.31
CA GLN A 214 -4.29 -7.97 9.96
C GLN A 214 -5.64 -7.86 9.24
N HIS A 215 -5.96 -6.70 8.68
CA HIS A 215 -7.22 -6.44 8.01
C HIS A 215 -7.43 -7.26 6.73
N ASP A 216 -6.36 -7.81 6.14
CA ASP A 216 -6.37 -8.67 4.95
C ASP A 216 -6.33 -10.17 5.27
N ASN A 217 -6.41 -10.56 6.55
CA ASN A 217 -6.49 -11.94 7.01
C ASN A 217 -7.81 -12.16 7.79
N PRO A 218 -8.58 -13.22 7.56
CA PRO A 218 -8.32 -14.32 6.61
C PRO A 218 -8.68 -14.00 5.15
N ALA A 219 -9.21 -12.81 4.84
CA ALA A 219 -9.64 -12.46 3.50
C ALA A 219 -9.05 -11.11 3.05
N TYR A 220 -8.39 -11.13 1.89
CA TYR A 220 -7.89 -9.91 1.25
C TYR A 220 -9.01 -8.93 0.88
N THR A 221 -10.09 -9.47 0.27
CA THR A 221 -11.24 -8.65 -0.12
C THR A 221 -11.92 -8.03 1.12
N GLY A 222 -12.19 -6.73 1.04
CA GLY A 222 -12.80 -5.98 2.15
C GLY A 222 -11.82 -5.47 3.21
N ALA A 223 -10.50 -5.64 3.03
CA ALA A 223 -9.48 -5.13 3.96
C ALA A 223 -9.63 -3.63 4.22
N TYR A 224 -9.88 -2.80 3.18
CA TYR A 224 -10.13 -1.37 3.35
C TYR A 224 -11.38 -1.03 4.14
N ILE A 225 -12.43 -1.86 4.10
CA ILE A 225 -13.63 -1.67 4.92
C ILE A 225 -13.25 -1.89 6.38
N ARG A 226 -12.57 -2.97 6.69
CA ARG A 226 -12.14 -3.32 8.05
C ARG A 226 -11.16 -2.29 8.62
N SER A 227 -10.15 -1.87 7.85
CA SER A 227 -9.21 -0.83 8.30
C SER A 227 -9.89 0.53 8.52
N THR A 228 -10.88 0.90 7.68
CA THR A 228 -11.70 2.10 7.90
C THR A 228 -12.47 2.02 9.23
N GLU A 229 -13.01 0.86 9.60
CA GLU A 229 -13.73 0.67 10.87
C GLU A 229 -12.77 0.78 12.07
N THR A 230 -11.59 0.19 11.96
CA THR A 230 -10.52 0.33 12.95
C THR A 230 -10.13 1.81 13.12
N ILE A 231 -9.88 2.54 12.04
CA ILE A 231 -9.57 3.98 12.11
C ILE A 231 -10.67 4.75 12.83
N LYS A 232 -11.94 4.51 12.50
CA LYS A 232 -13.09 5.17 13.15
C LYS A 232 -13.16 4.86 14.65
N SER A 233 -12.82 3.63 15.06
CA SER A 233 -12.74 3.25 16.47
C SER A 233 -11.65 4.05 17.20
N TYR A 234 -10.46 4.17 16.60
CA TYR A 234 -9.39 5.00 17.15
C TYR A 234 -9.80 6.48 17.22
N GLN A 235 -10.38 7.05 16.18
CA GLN A 235 -10.84 8.44 16.16
C GLN A 235 -11.92 8.73 17.22
N LYS A 236 -12.75 7.75 17.54
CA LYS A 236 -13.73 7.87 18.64
C LYS A 236 -13.07 7.98 19.99
N ASN A 237 -11.99 7.20 20.22
CA ASN A 237 -11.26 7.17 21.49
C ASN A 237 -10.22 8.31 21.60
N TYR A 238 -9.69 8.73 20.46
CA TYR A 238 -8.67 9.78 20.33
C TYR A 238 -9.13 10.84 19.31
N PRO A 239 -10.02 11.77 19.70
CA PRO A 239 -10.57 12.76 18.78
C PRO A 239 -9.54 13.73 18.17
N GLY A 240 -8.34 13.78 18.76
CA GLY A 240 -7.21 14.56 18.25
C GLY A 240 -6.44 13.89 17.11
N LEU A 241 -6.76 12.64 16.75
CA LEU A 241 -6.09 11.95 15.64
C LEU A 241 -6.25 12.72 14.35
N ARG A 242 -5.12 13.06 13.74
CA ARG A 242 -5.06 13.87 12.53
C ARG A 242 -4.22 13.24 11.43
N VAL A 243 -3.09 12.64 11.78
CA VAL A 243 -2.18 11.98 10.83
C VAL A 243 -2.46 10.48 10.85
N LEU A 244 -2.78 9.92 9.67
CA LEU A 244 -3.10 8.51 9.48
C LEU A 244 -2.17 7.98 8.40
N LEU A 245 -1.27 7.07 8.74
CA LEU A 245 -0.30 6.50 7.80
C LEU A 245 -0.60 5.01 7.61
N ASP A 246 -1.07 4.66 6.42
CA ASP A 246 -1.29 3.28 5.98
C ASP A 246 0.02 2.73 5.42
N ILE A 247 0.62 1.78 6.12
CA ILE A 247 1.97 1.28 5.83
C ILE A 247 1.86 0.03 4.99
N HIS A 248 2.40 0.09 3.78
CA HIS A 248 2.32 -0.91 2.72
C HIS A 248 3.68 -1.15 2.07
N ARG A 249 3.73 -2.14 1.19
CA ARG A 249 4.74 -2.29 0.15
C ARG A 249 4.09 -2.49 -1.21
N ASP A 250 4.70 -1.95 -2.24
CA ASP A 250 4.28 -2.10 -3.64
C ASP A 250 4.62 -3.50 -4.18
N ALA A 251 4.18 -3.82 -5.38
CA ALA A 251 4.56 -5.03 -6.11
C ALA A 251 4.84 -4.69 -7.57
N ILE A 252 6.06 -5.00 -8.03
CA ILE A 252 6.46 -4.80 -9.43
C ILE A 252 6.78 -6.16 -10.04
N LEU A 253 5.82 -6.68 -10.81
CA LEU A 253 5.93 -7.94 -11.51
C LEU A 253 5.98 -7.68 -13.02
N TYR A 254 7.08 -8.06 -13.67
CA TYR A 254 7.17 -8.05 -15.13
C TYR A 254 6.60 -9.34 -15.74
N SER A 255 6.71 -10.44 -15.00
CA SER A 255 6.14 -11.76 -15.34
C SER A 255 6.06 -12.64 -14.08
N ASP A 256 5.51 -13.85 -14.20
CA ASP A 256 5.49 -14.84 -13.12
C ASP A 256 6.92 -15.26 -12.66
N THR A 257 7.95 -14.96 -13.44
CA THR A 257 9.35 -15.30 -13.17
C THR A 257 10.28 -14.09 -13.12
N SER A 258 9.76 -12.86 -13.08
CA SER A 258 10.56 -11.65 -13.08
C SER A 258 9.88 -10.53 -12.30
N ILE A 259 10.56 -10.09 -11.24
CA ILE A 259 10.13 -8.99 -10.38
C ILE A 259 11.18 -7.91 -10.32
N ALA A 260 10.81 -6.73 -9.83
CA ALA A 260 11.77 -5.68 -9.53
C ALA A 260 11.70 -5.27 -8.07
N LYS A 261 12.86 -4.95 -7.51
CA LYS A 261 12.97 -4.20 -6.25
C LYS A 261 13.49 -2.80 -6.52
N THR A 262 13.00 -1.84 -5.73
CA THR A 262 13.43 -0.44 -5.85
C THR A 262 14.34 -0.06 -4.69
N VAL A 263 15.56 0.40 -5.01
CA VAL A 263 16.62 0.62 -4.02
C VAL A 263 17.24 1.99 -4.18
N ALA A 264 17.50 2.65 -3.06
CA ALA A 264 18.44 3.76 -2.93
C ALA A 264 19.61 3.34 -2.04
N VAL A 265 20.81 3.88 -2.29
CA VAL A 265 21.95 3.67 -1.40
C VAL A 265 22.15 4.92 -0.56
N ILE A 266 21.78 4.83 0.72
CA ILE A 266 21.87 5.92 1.68
C ILE A 266 22.90 5.56 2.75
N ASN A 267 23.89 6.42 2.97
CA ASN A 267 24.98 6.20 3.92
C ASN A 267 25.71 4.85 3.70
N GLY A 268 25.79 4.39 2.45
CA GLY A 268 26.46 3.13 2.07
C GLY A 268 25.64 1.87 2.31
N LYS A 269 24.38 1.98 2.79
CA LYS A 269 23.45 0.86 3.01
C LYS A 269 22.28 0.94 2.02
N LYS A 270 21.81 -0.21 1.54
CA LYS A 270 20.62 -0.28 0.70
C LYS A 270 19.37 0.05 1.53
N ALA A 271 18.54 0.93 0.99
CA ALA A 271 17.21 1.29 1.52
C ALA A 271 16.17 1.02 0.45
N ALA A 272 15.02 0.44 0.79
CA ALA A 272 13.89 0.32 -0.10
C ALA A 272 13.36 1.70 -0.43
N GLN A 273 13.22 2.07 -1.72
CA GLN A 273 12.70 3.39 -2.07
C GLN A 273 11.24 3.54 -1.60
N LEU A 274 10.94 4.67 -0.99
CA LEU A 274 9.59 5.03 -0.54
C LEU A 274 8.77 5.58 -1.70
N MET A 275 7.55 5.07 -1.90
CA MET A 275 6.55 5.73 -2.75
C MET A 275 5.38 6.21 -1.88
N ILE A 276 5.02 7.48 -2.02
CA ILE A 276 3.82 8.04 -1.39
C ILE A 276 2.70 8.02 -2.42
N ILE A 277 1.57 7.38 -2.08
CA ILE A 277 0.37 7.48 -2.90
C ILE A 277 -0.46 8.65 -2.39
N ALA A 278 -0.83 9.53 -3.30
CA ALA A 278 -1.64 10.71 -3.00
C ALA A 278 -2.97 10.67 -3.76
N PRO A 279 -4.09 11.02 -3.10
CA PRO A 279 -5.40 10.95 -3.71
C PRO A 279 -5.68 12.13 -4.63
N TYR A 280 -6.49 11.86 -5.66
CA TYR A 280 -7.18 12.86 -6.47
C TYR A 280 -8.67 12.53 -6.52
N ASP A 281 -9.52 13.55 -6.39
CA ASP A 281 -10.95 13.41 -6.57
C ASP A 281 -11.48 14.45 -7.57
N ASP A 282 -12.16 13.95 -8.59
CA ASP A 282 -12.89 14.77 -9.56
C ASP A 282 -14.38 14.98 -9.17
N GLY A 283 -14.74 14.66 -7.94
CA GLY A 283 -16.09 14.71 -7.39
C GLY A 283 -16.82 13.35 -7.40
N THR A 284 -16.11 12.26 -7.74
CA THR A 284 -16.70 10.91 -7.83
C THR A 284 -16.36 10.00 -6.65
N LEU A 285 -15.34 10.33 -5.85
CA LEU A 285 -14.82 9.48 -4.77
C LEU A 285 -15.17 9.96 -3.36
N ASP A 286 -15.82 11.15 -3.22
CA ASP A 286 -16.13 11.78 -1.94
C ASP A 286 -14.90 11.96 -1.03
N LEU A 287 -13.83 12.53 -1.62
CA LEU A 287 -12.58 12.86 -0.93
C LEU A 287 -12.41 14.38 -0.81
N PRO A 288 -13.17 15.07 0.07
CA PRO A 288 -13.18 16.54 0.13
C PRO A 288 -11.81 17.13 0.48
N SER A 289 -10.99 16.40 1.23
CA SER A 289 -9.67 16.84 1.69
C SER A 289 -8.51 16.36 0.79
N TRP A 290 -8.75 15.84 -0.42
CA TRP A 290 -7.70 15.30 -1.27
C TRP A 290 -6.54 16.28 -1.55
N ARG A 291 -6.84 17.58 -1.59
CA ARG A 291 -5.80 18.60 -1.82
C ARG A 291 -4.86 18.75 -0.63
N GLU A 292 -5.38 18.64 0.58
CA GLU A 292 -4.61 18.67 1.82
C GLU A 292 -3.74 17.41 1.93
N ASN A 293 -4.30 16.23 1.66
CA ASN A 293 -3.54 14.98 1.60
C ASN A 293 -2.41 15.06 0.58
N PHE A 294 -2.68 15.60 -0.63
CA PHE A 294 -1.66 15.73 -1.66
C PHE A 294 -0.56 16.75 -1.30
N ARG A 295 -0.90 17.89 -0.68
CA ARG A 295 0.08 18.85 -0.17
C ARG A 295 0.94 18.25 0.92
N PHE A 296 0.33 17.46 1.80
CA PHE A 296 1.08 16.76 2.85
C PHE A 296 2.03 15.72 2.25
N ALA A 297 1.57 14.93 1.28
CA ALA A 297 2.43 13.99 0.55
C ALA A 297 3.63 14.70 -0.11
N ALA A 298 3.39 15.83 -0.76
CA ALA A 298 4.45 16.61 -1.41
C ALA A 298 5.43 17.22 -0.41
N ALA A 299 4.95 17.76 0.70
CA ALA A 299 5.80 18.31 1.76
C ALA A 299 6.68 17.22 2.40
N LEU A 300 6.10 16.05 2.67
CA LEU A 300 6.83 14.91 3.23
C LEU A 300 7.89 14.40 2.24
N ALA A 301 7.52 14.18 0.97
CA ALA A 301 8.46 13.72 -0.04
C ALA A 301 9.60 14.74 -0.25
N ALA A 302 9.30 16.04 -0.26
CA ALA A 302 10.32 17.08 -0.42
C ALA A 302 11.31 17.09 0.74
N ALA A 303 10.84 16.99 1.97
CA ALA A 303 11.71 16.92 3.16
C ALA A 303 12.57 15.64 3.18
N ILE A 304 12.02 14.49 2.73
CA ILE A 304 12.79 13.24 2.61
C ILE A 304 13.87 13.38 1.52
N GLU A 305 13.52 13.89 0.34
CA GLU A 305 14.47 14.09 -0.78
C GLU A 305 15.54 15.13 -0.48
N GLU A 306 15.25 16.14 0.35
CA GLU A 306 16.26 17.09 0.82
C GLU A 306 17.32 16.42 1.69
N LYS A 307 16.89 15.53 2.60
CA LYS A 307 17.77 14.86 3.56
C LYS A 307 18.43 13.59 2.98
N TYR A 308 17.70 12.89 2.15
CA TYR A 308 18.10 11.59 1.56
C TYR A 308 17.77 11.55 0.06
N PRO A 309 18.55 12.26 -0.78
CA PRO A 309 18.29 12.32 -2.22
C PRO A 309 18.22 10.94 -2.87
N GLY A 310 17.15 10.69 -3.62
CA GLY A 310 16.88 9.43 -4.32
C GLY A 310 16.16 8.38 -3.47
N LEU A 311 15.81 8.67 -2.21
CA LEU A 311 15.06 7.74 -1.38
C LEU A 311 13.58 7.66 -1.79
N CYS A 312 12.99 8.78 -2.26
CA CYS A 312 11.61 8.77 -2.74
C CYS A 312 11.51 8.39 -4.22
N ARG A 313 10.59 7.50 -4.52
CA ARG A 313 10.03 7.37 -5.86
C ARG A 313 9.13 8.57 -6.16
N PRO A 314 8.80 8.87 -7.43
CA PRO A 314 7.79 9.86 -7.75
C PRO A 314 6.48 9.58 -7.01
N ILE A 315 5.87 10.62 -6.43
CA ILE A 315 4.56 10.50 -5.79
C ILE A 315 3.56 9.91 -6.80
N PHE A 316 2.84 8.86 -6.44
CA PHE A 316 1.80 8.28 -7.28
C PHE A 316 0.48 9.03 -7.04
N PHE A 317 0.20 10.00 -7.92
CA PHE A 317 -0.98 10.86 -7.81
C PHE A 317 -2.11 10.34 -8.67
N CYS A 318 -3.16 9.78 -8.05
CA CYS A 318 -4.19 9.02 -8.75
C CYS A 318 -5.57 9.08 -8.09
N SER A 319 -6.61 8.73 -8.86
CA SER A 319 -8.00 8.63 -8.37
C SER A 319 -8.22 7.29 -7.64
N ARG A 320 -7.84 7.24 -6.37
CA ARG A 320 -8.06 6.10 -5.48
C ARG A 320 -8.61 6.61 -4.14
N SER A 321 -9.57 5.88 -3.58
CA SER A 321 -10.21 6.30 -2.33
C SER A 321 -9.43 5.89 -1.09
N TYR A 322 -8.90 4.67 -1.05
CA TYR A 322 -8.21 4.10 0.12
C TYR A 322 -8.85 4.62 1.45
N ASN A 323 -8.07 5.00 2.45
CA ASN A 323 -8.55 5.57 3.71
C ASN A 323 -8.48 7.11 3.78
N TYR A 324 -8.31 7.81 2.64
CA TYR A 324 -8.07 9.26 2.60
C TYR A 324 -9.25 10.11 3.10
N ALA A 325 -10.48 9.59 3.02
CA ALA A 325 -11.67 10.28 3.56
C ALA A 325 -11.65 10.40 5.09
N CYS A 326 -10.80 9.62 5.78
CA CYS A 326 -10.77 9.60 7.24
C CYS A 326 -10.05 10.81 7.85
N SER A 327 -9.13 11.47 7.12
CA SER A 327 -8.40 12.64 7.60
C SER A 327 -7.79 13.45 6.47
N ASP A 328 -7.58 14.77 6.69
CA ASP A 328 -6.78 15.65 5.84
C ASP A 328 -5.28 15.32 5.87
N GLY A 329 -4.82 14.56 6.88
CA GLY A 329 -3.46 14.05 7.04
C GLY A 329 -3.34 12.56 6.79
N ALA A 330 -4.23 11.92 6.01
CA ALA A 330 -4.12 10.52 5.65
C ALA A 330 -3.23 10.32 4.43
N LEU A 331 -2.26 9.38 4.52
CA LEU A 331 -1.39 8.96 3.43
C LEU A 331 -1.26 7.44 3.41
N LEU A 332 -0.94 6.89 2.22
CA LEU A 332 -0.48 5.53 2.03
C LEU A 332 1.00 5.56 1.63
N LEU A 333 1.81 4.81 2.34
CA LEU A 333 3.26 4.75 2.19
C LEU A 333 3.68 3.35 1.75
N GLU A 334 4.30 3.25 0.59
CA GLU A 334 4.84 2.01 0.03
C GLU A 334 6.33 1.92 0.32
N PHE A 335 6.74 1.03 1.20
CA PHE A 335 8.14 0.79 1.54
C PHE A 335 8.75 -0.23 0.57
N GLY A 336 9.24 0.25 -0.57
CA GLY A 336 9.78 -0.60 -1.61
C GLY A 336 8.73 -1.48 -2.31
N THR A 337 9.14 -2.69 -2.68
CA THR A 337 8.33 -3.67 -3.39
C THR A 337 8.48 -5.06 -2.77
N ASN A 338 7.69 -6.03 -3.25
CA ASN A 338 7.81 -7.43 -2.87
C ASN A 338 9.20 -8.05 -3.12
N GLY A 339 10.01 -7.46 -4.00
CA GLY A 339 11.38 -7.92 -4.27
C GLY A 339 12.44 -7.33 -3.34
N ASN A 340 12.08 -6.33 -2.51
CA ASN A 340 12.98 -5.82 -1.46
C ASN A 340 13.11 -6.81 -0.32
N THR A 341 14.05 -6.60 0.59
CA THR A 341 14.14 -7.32 1.85
C THR A 341 13.51 -6.54 2.99
N MET A 342 13.16 -7.24 4.07
CA MET A 342 12.67 -6.62 5.31
C MET A 342 13.68 -5.60 5.84
N GLU A 343 14.98 -5.94 5.82
CA GLU A 343 16.04 -5.04 6.28
C GLU A 343 16.11 -3.74 5.48
N GLU A 344 15.95 -3.81 4.14
CA GLU A 344 15.91 -2.61 3.28
C GLU A 344 14.71 -1.72 3.61
N ALA A 345 13.54 -2.31 3.90
CA ALA A 345 12.32 -1.58 4.25
C ALA A 345 12.39 -0.97 5.66
N GLN A 346 12.88 -1.72 6.64
CA GLN A 346 13.09 -1.22 8.01
C GLN A 346 14.10 -0.09 8.04
N TYR A 347 15.19 -0.19 7.28
CA TYR A 347 16.16 0.90 7.18
C TYR A 347 15.53 2.18 6.61
N THR A 348 14.63 2.05 5.64
CA THR A 348 13.85 3.21 5.16
C THR A 348 12.99 3.80 6.28
N ALA A 349 12.32 2.96 7.08
CA ALA A 349 11.52 3.42 8.22
C ALA A 349 12.36 4.19 9.26
N GLU A 350 13.58 3.69 9.57
CA GLU A 350 14.53 4.40 10.44
C GLU A 350 14.91 5.79 9.89
N LEU A 351 15.19 5.88 8.59
CA LEU A 351 15.60 7.13 7.95
C LEU A 351 14.47 8.17 7.96
N ILE A 352 13.22 7.74 7.66
CA ILE A 352 12.13 8.70 7.48
C ILE A 352 11.40 9.07 8.76
N ALA A 353 11.49 8.29 9.84
CA ALA A 353 10.81 8.58 11.10
C ALA A 353 11.11 10.00 11.64
N PRO A 354 12.38 10.44 11.76
CA PRO A 354 12.68 11.79 12.20
C PRO A 354 12.18 12.86 11.22
N VAL A 355 12.18 12.58 9.91
CA VAL A 355 11.68 13.52 8.90
C VAL A 355 10.17 13.70 8.99
N ILE A 356 9.43 12.61 9.16
CA ILE A 356 7.98 12.66 9.41
C ILE A 356 7.72 13.53 10.66
N ALA A 357 8.44 13.26 11.75
CA ALA A 357 8.29 14.01 13.00
C ALA A 357 8.54 15.52 12.83
N GLU A 358 9.57 15.92 12.05
CA GLU A 358 9.87 17.31 11.72
C GLU A 358 8.72 17.96 10.94
N VAL A 359 8.25 17.32 9.87
CA VAL A 359 7.18 17.82 9.00
C VAL A 359 5.87 18.02 9.77
N ILE A 360 5.41 17.00 10.52
CA ILE A 360 4.14 17.09 11.24
C ILE A 360 4.21 17.94 12.50
N SER A 361 5.40 18.15 13.06
CA SER A 361 5.60 19.12 14.16
C SER A 361 5.66 20.57 13.68
N GLY A 362 5.68 20.83 12.37
CA GLY A 362 5.83 22.16 11.80
C GLY A 362 7.22 22.76 12.05
N ARG A 363 8.25 21.91 12.19
CA ARG A 363 9.65 22.31 12.43
C ARG A 363 10.53 22.18 11.17
N ALA A 364 9.98 21.68 10.07
CA ALA A 364 10.66 21.72 8.78
C ALA A 364 10.76 23.19 8.36
N GLU A 365 11.99 23.76 8.35
CA GLU A 365 12.29 25.11 7.90
C GLU A 365 12.23 25.23 6.37
#